data_d916a615633a4f29cb4bd05efc841198
#
_entry.id   d916a615633a4f29cb4bd05efc841198
#
_cell.length_a   1.000
_cell.length_b   1.000
_cell.length_c   1.000
_cell.angle_alpha   90.00
_cell.angle_beta   90.00
_cell.angle_gamma   90.00
#
_symmetry.space_group_name_H-M   'P 1'
#
loop_
_entity.id
_entity.type
_entity.pdbx_description
1 polymer ?
#
loop_
_entity_poly.entity_id
_entity_poly.type
_entity_poly.pdbx_seq_one_letter_code
_entity_poly.pdbx_strand_id
1 'polypeptide(L)'
;MQNQPLQKHPEEAPRPQARMRYPWLKDIIGLLLFILAIFLGAAIINAAVFRSFSVIGPSMEDTLYTGERIIVNRLPKTWAALLGEDFTPLRGEIIVFQNPQYTPGDAEEFIVKRVIAFPGEVVNIEQCQIEVFNDAYPAGFDPYQDFDVSNRNECVSGRVNNYTVPPHEIFVIGDHRNGSFSHDSRDGIGNGTASDRSPAAIPKSDVVGPVTMRLSPFDKFRFF
;
A
#
# COMPACT_ATOMS: atom_id res chain seq x y z
N MET A 1 75.80 -37.72 -37.32
CA MET A 1 74.76 -36.76 -36.75
C MET A 1 73.62 -36.75 -37.73
N GLN A 2 72.50 -37.46 -37.44
CA GLN A 2 71.33 -37.55 -38.32
C GLN A 2 70.33 -36.47 -37.91
N ASN A 3 70.06 -35.54 -38.84
CA ASN A 3 68.99 -34.56 -38.66
C ASN A 3 67.63 -35.22 -38.91
N GLN A 4 66.83 -35.39 -37.86
CA GLN A 4 65.44 -35.78 -38.00
C GLN A 4 64.62 -34.53 -38.41
N PRO A 5 63.71 -34.63 -39.39
CA PRO A 5 62.81 -33.53 -39.77
C PRO A 5 61.70 -33.42 -38.77
N LEU A 6 61.43 -32.18 -38.30
CA LEU A 6 60.28 -31.80 -37.45
C LEU A 6 58.98 -32.22 -38.12
N GLN A 7 58.24 -33.11 -37.49
CA GLN A 7 56.88 -33.44 -37.89
C GLN A 7 55.99 -32.22 -37.58
N LYS A 8 55.46 -31.59 -38.64
CA LYS A 8 54.37 -30.60 -38.53
C LYS A 8 53.11 -31.31 -38.01
N HIS A 9 52.62 -30.92 -36.86
CA HIS A 9 51.30 -31.29 -36.41
C HIS A 9 50.22 -30.84 -37.44
N PRO A 10 49.24 -31.67 -37.74
CA PRO A 10 48.14 -31.27 -38.62
C PRO A 10 47.36 -30.13 -37.97
N GLU A 11 47.30 -29.03 -38.65
CA GLU A 11 46.46 -27.88 -38.27
C GLU A 11 45.00 -28.34 -38.22
N GLU A 12 44.42 -28.37 -37.06
CA GLU A 12 43.04 -28.76 -36.83
C GLU A 12 42.12 -27.81 -37.63
N ALA A 13 41.42 -28.34 -38.63
CA ALA A 13 40.50 -27.55 -39.43
C ALA A 13 39.41 -26.93 -38.55
N PRO A 14 39.08 -25.65 -38.72
CA PRO A 14 38.08 -25.00 -37.92
C PRO A 14 36.74 -25.72 -38.04
N ARG A 15 36.19 -26.18 -36.89
CA ARG A 15 34.88 -26.84 -36.83
C ARG A 15 33.83 -25.95 -37.51
N PRO A 16 32.98 -26.47 -38.39
CA PRO A 16 31.95 -25.68 -39.01
C PRO A 16 31.00 -25.17 -37.95
N GLN A 17 30.98 -23.86 -37.75
CA GLN A 17 29.98 -23.21 -36.92
C GLN A 17 28.62 -23.43 -37.59
N ALA A 18 27.68 -24.05 -36.88
CA ALA A 18 26.32 -24.26 -37.33
C ALA A 18 25.68 -22.90 -37.66
N ARG A 19 25.78 -22.50 -38.95
CA ARG A 19 25.10 -21.29 -39.45
C ARG A 19 23.60 -21.55 -39.35
N MET A 20 22.93 -20.80 -38.46
CA MET A 20 21.47 -20.83 -38.41
C MET A 20 20.92 -20.53 -39.80
N ARG A 21 20.06 -21.41 -40.30
CA ARG A 21 19.52 -21.39 -41.66
C ARG A 21 18.69 -20.14 -41.98
N TYR A 22 18.26 -19.40 -40.93
CA TYR A 22 17.39 -18.21 -41.04
C TYR A 22 17.88 -17.13 -40.07
N PRO A 23 18.78 -16.21 -40.47
CA PRO A 23 19.29 -15.14 -39.64
C PRO A 23 18.19 -14.20 -39.09
N TRP A 24 17.15 -13.93 -39.89
CA TRP A 24 16.00 -13.13 -39.48
C TRP A 24 15.18 -13.74 -38.31
N LEU A 25 15.27 -15.04 -38.08
CA LEU A 25 14.60 -15.71 -36.98
C LEU A 25 15.18 -15.28 -35.63
N LYS A 26 16.49 -15.00 -35.56
CA LYS A 26 17.13 -14.46 -34.35
C LYS A 26 16.60 -13.09 -34.01
N ASP A 27 16.40 -12.22 -35.02
CA ASP A 27 15.94 -10.87 -34.83
C ASP A 27 14.47 -10.87 -34.35
N ILE A 28 13.65 -11.74 -34.92
CA ILE A 28 12.25 -11.91 -34.47
C ILE A 28 12.18 -12.48 -33.06
N ILE A 29 12.97 -13.50 -32.74
CA ILE A 29 13.02 -14.07 -31.40
C ILE A 29 13.52 -13.03 -30.40
N GLY A 30 14.55 -12.25 -30.75
CA GLY A 30 15.06 -11.16 -29.95
C GLY A 30 14.00 -10.09 -29.67
N LEU A 31 13.25 -9.69 -30.71
CA LEU A 31 12.15 -8.74 -30.57
C LEU A 31 11.03 -9.29 -29.67
N LEU A 32 10.64 -10.55 -29.84
CA LEU A 32 9.60 -11.19 -29.02
C LEU A 32 10.03 -11.29 -27.56
N LEU A 33 11.28 -11.67 -27.28
CA LEU A 33 11.83 -11.71 -25.93
C LEU A 33 11.90 -10.32 -25.29
N PHE A 34 12.24 -9.30 -26.07
CA PHE A 34 12.26 -7.91 -25.59
C PHE A 34 10.84 -7.43 -25.22
N ILE A 35 9.86 -7.69 -26.09
CA ILE A 35 8.44 -7.37 -25.81
C ILE A 35 7.96 -8.13 -24.57
N LEU A 36 8.26 -9.42 -24.47
CA LEU A 36 7.92 -10.24 -23.30
C LEU A 36 8.54 -9.68 -22.01
N ALA A 37 9.82 -9.27 -22.07
CA ALA A 37 10.51 -8.66 -20.91
C ALA A 37 9.85 -7.35 -20.47
N ILE A 38 9.41 -6.50 -21.42
CA ILE A 38 8.65 -5.27 -21.11
C ILE A 38 7.33 -5.61 -20.41
N PHE A 39 6.55 -6.55 -20.94
CA PHE A 39 5.27 -6.95 -20.33
C PHE A 39 5.47 -7.57 -18.95
N LEU A 40 6.48 -8.43 -18.79
CA LEU A 40 6.80 -9.05 -17.50
C LEU A 40 7.26 -7.98 -16.48
N GLY A 41 8.12 -7.04 -16.88
CA GLY A 41 8.55 -5.92 -16.05
C GLY A 41 7.38 -5.05 -15.62
N ALA A 42 6.49 -4.69 -16.54
CA ALA A 42 5.29 -3.92 -16.24
C ALA A 42 4.34 -4.67 -15.30
N ALA A 43 4.17 -5.97 -15.49
CA ALA A 43 3.35 -6.81 -14.61
C ALA A 43 3.93 -6.89 -13.19
N ILE A 44 5.25 -7.03 -13.05
CA ILE A 44 5.94 -7.04 -11.74
C ILE A 44 5.79 -5.67 -11.04
N ILE A 45 6.00 -4.57 -11.77
CA ILE A 45 5.83 -3.22 -11.23
C ILE A 45 4.40 -3.03 -10.73
N ASN A 46 3.40 -3.38 -11.52
CA ASN A 46 1.99 -3.24 -11.15
C ASN A 46 1.60 -4.17 -9.98
N ALA A 47 2.17 -5.35 -9.89
CA ALA A 47 1.86 -6.31 -8.83
C ALA A 47 2.55 -6.02 -7.50
N ALA A 48 3.82 -5.56 -7.55
CA ALA A 48 4.69 -5.47 -6.37
C ALA A 48 4.99 -4.04 -5.92
N VAL A 49 4.88 -3.05 -6.82
CA VAL A 49 5.33 -1.67 -6.55
C VAL A 49 4.17 -0.71 -6.36
N PHE A 50 3.28 -0.62 -7.34
CA PHE A 50 2.18 0.35 -7.33
C PHE A 50 0.85 -0.30 -7.67
N ARG A 51 -0.20 0.18 -7.00
CA ARG A 51 -1.58 -0.17 -7.33
C ARG A 51 -2.43 1.11 -7.39
N SER A 52 -3.29 1.20 -8.41
CA SER A 52 -4.22 2.32 -8.57
C SER A 52 -5.59 1.93 -8.02
N PHE A 53 -6.22 2.87 -7.31
CA PHE A 53 -7.59 2.76 -6.82
C PHE A 53 -8.41 3.98 -7.21
N SER A 54 -9.72 3.79 -7.36
CA SER A 54 -10.67 4.90 -7.47
C SER A 54 -11.35 5.10 -6.13
N VAL A 55 -11.38 6.34 -5.66
CA VAL A 55 -12.02 6.71 -4.40
C VAL A 55 -13.54 6.68 -4.59
N ILE A 56 -14.25 6.03 -3.68
CA ILE A 56 -15.71 5.97 -3.63
C ILE A 56 -16.14 6.32 -2.21
N GLY A 57 -17.12 7.20 -2.10
CA GLY A 57 -17.66 7.67 -0.81
C GLY A 57 -16.94 8.89 -0.25
N PRO A 58 -17.62 9.62 0.66
CA PRO A 58 -17.16 10.89 1.20
C PRO A 58 -16.23 10.77 2.41
N SER A 59 -15.91 9.59 2.88
CA SER A 59 -15.26 9.38 4.20
C SER A 59 -13.87 10.02 4.35
N MET A 60 -13.23 10.40 3.25
CA MET A 60 -11.93 11.06 3.21
C MET A 60 -11.99 12.51 2.74
N GLU A 61 -13.19 13.07 2.60
CA GLU A 61 -13.35 14.52 2.33
C GLU A 61 -12.88 15.32 3.57
N ASP A 62 -12.15 16.38 3.41
CA ASP A 62 -11.80 17.15 2.20
C ASP A 62 -10.47 16.70 1.55
N THR A 63 -9.85 15.66 2.05
CA THR A 63 -8.53 15.22 1.53
C THR A 63 -8.65 14.49 0.19
N LEU A 64 -9.60 13.56 0.09
CA LEU A 64 -9.88 12.80 -1.13
C LEU A 64 -11.38 12.78 -1.41
N TYR A 65 -11.76 13.01 -2.67
CA TYR A 65 -13.15 13.04 -3.10
C TYR A 65 -13.51 11.84 -3.97
N THR A 66 -14.80 11.52 -3.98
CA THR A 66 -15.35 10.47 -4.86
C THR A 66 -15.00 10.76 -6.33
N GLY A 67 -14.55 9.72 -7.04
CA GLY A 67 -14.14 9.78 -8.44
C GLY A 67 -12.66 10.09 -8.65
N GLU A 68 -11.95 10.49 -7.60
CA GLU A 68 -10.50 10.68 -7.69
C GLU A 68 -9.77 9.35 -7.84
N ARG A 69 -8.64 9.38 -8.56
CA ARG A 69 -7.76 8.21 -8.72
C ARG A 69 -6.48 8.40 -7.94
N ILE A 70 -6.19 7.45 -7.08
CA ILE A 70 -5.02 7.45 -6.20
C ILE A 70 -4.07 6.31 -6.57
N ILE A 71 -2.79 6.52 -6.28
CA ILE A 71 -1.72 5.53 -6.42
C ILE A 71 -1.22 5.15 -5.03
N VAL A 72 -1.20 3.87 -4.77
CA VAL A 72 -0.73 3.26 -3.54
C VAL A 72 0.63 2.63 -3.76
N ASN A 73 1.59 2.96 -2.90
CA ASN A 73 2.92 2.37 -2.92
C ASN A 73 2.93 1.07 -2.12
N ARG A 74 3.19 -0.04 -2.79
CA ARG A 74 3.25 -1.37 -2.17
C ARG A 74 4.65 -1.81 -1.79
N LEU A 75 5.68 -1.07 -2.24
CA LEU A 75 7.08 -1.43 -1.97
C LEU A 75 7.39 -1.64 -0.48
N PRO A 76 6.96 -0.75 0.45
CA PRO A 76 7.27 -0.95 1.86
C PRO A 76 6.70 -2.25 2.40
N LYS A 77 5.45 -2.59 2.05
CA LYS A 77 4.82 -3.86 2.43
C LYS A 77 5.52 -5.06 1.78
N THR A 78 5.81 -4.98 0.49
CA THR A 78 6.50 -6.05 -0.26
C THR A 78 7.88 -6.30 0.33
N TRP A 79 8.59 -5.24 0.70
CA TRP A 79 9.92 -5.34 1.31
C TRP A 79 9.86 -5.94 2.72
N ALA A 80 8.95 -5.49 3.58
CA ALA A 80 8.72 -6.07 4.90
C ALA A 80 8.40 -7.56 4.81
N ALA A 81 7.51 -7.96 3.90
CA ALA A 81 7.17 -9.36 3.67
C ALA A 81 8.38 -10.22 3.24
N LEU A 82 9.30 -9.67 2.43
CA LEU A 82 10.54 -10.36 2.05
C LEU A 82 11.49 -10.57 3.24
N LEU A 83 11.45 -9.66 4.21
CA LEU A 83 12.24 -9.75 5.45
C LEU A 83 11.55 -10.57 6.55
N GLY A 84 10.31 -11.00 6.35
CA GLY A 84 9.51 -11.70 7.36
C GLY A 84 8.99 -10.77 8.47
N GLU A 85 8.89 -9.47 8.18
CA GLU A 85 8.44 -8.44 9.11
C GLU A 85 7.02 -7.93 8.77
N ASP A 86 6.31 -7.43 9.77
CA ASP A 86 5.05 -6.73 9.55
C ASP A 86 5.29 -5.30 9.06
N PHE A 87 4.69 -4.95 7.94
CA PHE A 87 4.67 -3.55 7.50
C PHE A 87 3.88 -2.69 8.50
N THR A 88 4.48 -1.60 8.95
CA THR A 88 3.82 -0.59 9.78
C THR A 88 3.87 0.75 9.06
N PRO A 89 2.72 1.34 8.68
CA PRO A 89 2.67 2.68 8.10
C PRO A 89 3.06 3.73 9.14
N LEU A 90 3.32 4.96 8.69
CA LEU A 90 3.56 6.08 9.60
C LEU A 90 2.24 6.68 10.11
N ARG A 91 2.29 7.33 11.27
CA ARG A 91 1.14 8.10 11.77
C ARG A 91 0.84 9.25 10.79
N GLY A 92 -0.44 9.45 10.52
CA GLY A 92 -0.89 10.47 9.57
C GLY A 92 -0.88 10.03 8.11
N GLU A 93 -0.22 8.92 7.75
CA GLU A 93 -0.33 8.39 6.39
C GLU A 93 -1.76 7.99 6.06
N ILE A 94 -2.14 8.30 4.82
CA ILE A 94 -3.37 7.77 4.22
C ILE A 94 -3.03 6.41 3.65
N ILE A 95 -3.74 5.39 4.08
CA ILE A 95 -3.53 4.01 3.64
C ILE A 95 -4.75 3.43 2.95
N VAL A 96 -4.50 2.49 2.05
CA VAL A 96 -5.53 1.58 1.54
C VAL A 96 -5.34 0.23 2.20
N PHE A 97 -6.42 -0.37 2.66
CA PHE A 97 -6.42 -1.70 3.26
C PHE A 97 -7.61 -2.53 2.76
N GLN A 98 -7.49 -3.84 2.83
CA GLN A 98 -8.59 -4.75 2.51
C GLN A 98 -9.63 -4.66 3.63
N ASN A 99 -10.91 -4.54 3.27
CA ASN A 99 -11.99 -4.51 4.24
C ASN A 99 -12.05 -5.84 5.00
N PRO A 100 -11.83 -5.87 6.33
CA PRO A 100 -11.87 -7.12 7.11
C PRO A 100 -13.23 -7.81 7.08
N GLN A 101 -14.30 -7.08 6.77
CA GLN A 101 -15.67 -7.58 6.69
C GLN A 101 -16.11 -7.89 5.25
N TYR A 102 -15.19 -7.79 4.28
CA TYR A 102 -15.52 -8.03 2.87
C TYR A 102 -16.00 -9.46 2.63
N THR A 103 -17.16 -9.59 2.01
CA THR A 103 -17.66 -10.83 1.43
C THR A 103 -17.72 -10.71 -0.10
N PRO A 104 -17.38 -11.78 -0.87
CA PRO A 104 -17.44 -11.74 -2.32
C PRO A 104 -18.80 -11.26 -2.84
N GLY A 105 -18.82 -10.13 -3.52
CA GLY A 105 -20.02 -9.46 -4.02
C GLY A 105 -20.35 -8.14 -3.33
N ASP A 106 -19.69 -7.80 -2.23
CA ASP A 106 -19.81 -6.49 -1.60
C ASP A 106 -19.16 -5.40 -2.45
N ALA A 107 -19.67 -4.17 -2.32
CA ALA A 107 -19.15 -3.04 -3.08
C ALA A 107 -17.80 -2.53 -2.59
N GLU A 108 -17.45 -2.79 -1.32
CA GLU A 108 -16.29 -2.22 -0.63
C GLU A 108 -15.25 -3.29 -0.28
N GLU A 109 -14.51 -3.79 -1.27
CA GLU A 109 -13.38 -4.69 -1.04
C GLU A 109 -12.18 -3.97 -0.40
N PHE A 110 -11.94 -2.72 -0.78
CA PHE A 110 -10.82 -1.91 -0.27
C PHE A 110 -11.33 -0.60 0.29
N ILE A 111 -10.76 -0.20 1.42
CA ILE A 111 -11.10 1.02 2.15
C ILE A 111 -9.88 1.93 2.24
N VAL A 112 -10.10 3.23 2.20
CA VAL A 112 -9.05 4.25 2.38
C VAL A 112 -9.32 5.04 3.65
N LYS A 113 -8.34 5.14 4.56
CA LYS A 113 -8.38 5.86 5.85
C LYS A 113 -7.01 6.40 6.23
N ARG A 114 -6.97 7.25 7.26
CA ARG A 114 -5.75 7.80 7.85
C ARG A 114 -5.37 7.05 9.12
N VAL A 115 -4.07 6.78 9.28
CA VAL A 115 -3.49 6.12 10.45
C VAL A 115 -3.43 7.07 11.64
N ILE A 116 -4.01 6.67 12.76
CA ILE A 116 -4.12 7.48 13.97
C ILE A 116 -3.30 6.93 15.14
N ALA A 117 -3.39 5.62 15.38
CA ALA A 117 -2.70 5.02 16.52
C ALA A 117 -2.16 3.62 16.20
N PHE A 118 -1.19 3.21 16.98
CA PHE A 118 -0.41 1.99 16.84
C PHE A 118 -0.64 0.99 17.98
N PRO A 119 -0.19 -0.26 17.84
CA PRO A 119 -0.32 -1.27 18.88
C PRO A 119 0.15 -0.78 20.24
N GLY A 120 -0.64 -1.02 21.29
CA GLY A 120 -0.36 -0.62 22.66
C GLY A 120 -0.74 0.82 23.02
N GLU A 121 -1.03 1.67 22.04
CA GLU A 121 -1.52 3.02 22.30
C GLU A 121 -3.00 3.01 22.68
N VAL A 122 -3.40 3.98 23.47
CA VAL A 122 -4.78 4.18 23.90
C VAL A 122 -5.37 5.36 23.14
N VAL A 123 -6.53 5.15 22.52
CA VAL A 123 -7.26 6.19 21.80
C VAL A 123 -8.48 6.63 22.61
N ASN A 124 -8.62 7.93 22.78
CA ASN A 124 -9.81 8.57 23.35
C ASN A 124 -10.39 9.56 22.33
N ILE A 125 -11.69 9.50 22.12
CA ILE A 125 -12.44 10.46 21.30
C ILE A 125 -13.59 10.97 22.13
N GLU A 126 -13.46 12.20 22.60
CA GLU A 126 -14.47 12.87 23.42
C GLU A 126 -14.51 14.37 23.12
N GLN A 127 -15.68 14.98 23.21
CA GLN A 127 -15.88 16.41 23.01
C GLN A 127 -15.26 16.97 21.72
N CYS A 128 -15.40 16.21 20.63
CA CYS A 128 -14.88 16.58 19.30
C CYS A 128 -13.33 16.48 19.15
N GLN A 129 -12.63 15.98 20.15
CA GLN A 129 -11.18 15.85 20.12
C GLN A 129 -10.75 14.38 20.04
N ILE A 130 -9.64 14.14 19.37
CA ILE A 130 -8.97 12.84 19.33
C ILE A 130 -7.68 13.00 20.12
N GLU A 131 -7.51 12.15 21.11
CA GLU A 131 -6.28 12.08 21.92
C GLU A 131 -5.72 10.66 21.85
N VAL A 132 -4.41 10.57 21.72
CA VAL A 132 -3.67 9.32 21.74
C VAL A 132 -2.69 9.35 22.90
N PHE A 133 -2.67 8.29 23.70
CA PHE A 133 -1.81 8.14 24.86
C PHE A 133 -0.83 6.99 24.62
N ASN A 134 0.42 7.16 25.00
CA ASN A 134 1.44 6.12 25.04
C ASN A 134 2.48 6.40 26.14
N ASP A 135 3.47 5.53 26.29
CA ASP A 135 4.50 5.66 27.33
C ASP A 135 5.31 6.97 27.23
N ALA A 136 5.52 7.49 26.01
CA ALA A 136 6.23 8.74 25.81
C ALA A 136 5.35 9.97 26.10
N TYR A 137 4.05 9.84 25.94
CA TYR A 137 3.06 10.91 26.12
C TYR A 137 1.90 10.42 27.00
N PRO A 138 2.14 10.24 28.31
CA PRO A 138 1.10 9.76 29.25
C PRO A 138 -0.02 10.79 29.49
N ALA A 139 0.21 12.06 29.18
CA ALA A 139 -0.82 13.10 29.21
C ALA A 139 -1.69 13.18 27.96
N GLY A 140 -1.39 12.36 26.94
CA GLY A 140 -2.05 12.40 25.65
C GLY A 140 -1.47 13.45 24.70
N PHE A 141 -1.71 13.24 23.42
CA PHE A 141 -1.36 14.18 22.35
C PHE A 141 -2.39 14.12 21.24
N ASP A 142 -2.51 15.21 20.49
CA ASP A 142 -3.30 15.27 19.26
C ASP A 142 -2.54 14.57 18.12
N PRO A 143 -3.03 13.45 17.58
CA PRO A 143 -2.34 12.72 16.51
C PRO A 143 -2.22 13.50 15.20
N TYR A 144 -2.89 14.63 15.06
CA TYR A 144 -2.88 15.48 13.85
C TYR A 144 -1.97 16.70 13.98
N GLN A 145 -1.17 16.83 15.07
CA GLN A 145 -0.35 18.03 15.27
C GLN A 145 0.72 18.22 14.18
N ASP A 146 1.20 17.12 13.58
CA ASP A 146 2.33 17.12 12.66
C ASP A 146 1.91 17.07 11.18
N PHE A 147 0.61 17.04 10.87
CA PHE A 147 0.13 17.02 9.50
C PHE A 147 -1.13 17.85 9.29
N ASP A 148 -1.20 18.45 8.10
CA ASP A 148 -2.30 19.34 7.74
C ASP A 148 -3.51 18.52 7.27
N VAL A 149 -4.59 18.62 8.05
CA VAL A 149 -5.91 18.10 7.68
C VAL A 149 -6.87 19.30 7.67
N SER A 150 -7.50 19.56 6.54
CA SER A 150 -8.36 20.74 6.34
C SER A 150 -9.47 20.85 7.41
N ASN A 151 -9.96 19.72 7.90
CA ASN A 151 -11.07 19.62 8.85
C ASN A 151 -10.61 19.39 10.29
N ARG A 152 -9.36 19.72 10.62
CA ARG A 152 -8.80 19.50 11.98
C ARG A 152 -9.68 20.05 13.11
N ASN A 153 -10.34 21.17 12.85
CA ASN A 153 -11.18 21.87 13.84
C ASN A 153 -12.65 21.41 13.81
N GLU A 154 -13.01 20.52 12.92
CA GLU A 154 -14.37 19.99 12.89
C GLU A 154 -14.57 18.95 13.97
N CYS A 155 -15.78 18.91 14.51
CA CYS A 155 -16.15 17.96 15.54
C CYS A 155 -16.08 16.52 15.00
N VAL A 156 -15.30 15.68 15.64
CA VAL A 156 -15.26 14.24 15.34
C VAL A 156 -16.53 13.61 15.86
N SER A 157 -17.34 13.03 14.98
CA SER A 157 -18.51 12.24 15.38
C SER A 157 -18.06 10.89 15.97
N GLY A 158 -18.87 10.36 16.88
CA GLY A 158 -18.59 9.13 17.57
C GLY A 158 -17.88 9.34 18.91
N ARG A 159 -17.91 8.34 19.73
CA ARG A 159 -17.25 8.33 21.05
C ARG A 159 -16.41 7.07 21.19
N VAL A 160 -15.15 7.24 21.54
CA VAL A 160 -14.21 6.15 21.83
C VAL A 160 -13.63 6.39 23.21
N ASN A 161 -13.85 5.48 24.14
CA ASN A 161 -13.36 5.62 25.51
C ASN A 161 -12.22 4.65 25.75
N ASN A 162 -11.01 5.17 25.93
CA ASN A 162 -9.83 4.42 26.34
C ASN A 162 -9.65 3.09 25.57
N TYR A 163 -9.79 3.15 24.26
CA TYR A 163 -9.58 1.98 23.41
C TYR A 163 -8.09 1.69 23.25
N THR A 164 -7.63 0.59 23.80
CA THR A 164 -6.25 0.14 23.60
C THR A 164 -6.14 -0.60 22.27
N VAL A 165 -5.25 -0.13 21.40
CA VAL A 165 -5.01 -0.77 20.09
C VAL A 165 -4.34 -2.14 20.30
N PRO A 166 -4.93 -3.23 19.78
CA PRO A 166 -4.39 -4.58 19.95
C PRO A 166 -3.03 -4.76 19.26
N PRO A 167 -2.24 -5.78 19.68
CA PRO A 167 -1.02 -6.16 18.99
C PRO A 167 -1.31 -6.47 17.49
N HIS A 168 -0.41 -6.05 16.60
CA HIS A 168 -0.50 -6.24 15.14
C HIS A 168 -1.66 -5.50 14.43
N GLU A 169 -2.37 -4.63 15.14
CA GLU A 169 -3.45 -3.82 14.58
C GLU A 169 -3.09 -2.33 14.60
N ILE A 170 -3.82 -1.54 13.84
CA ILE A 170 -3.71 -0.07 13.81
C ILE A 170 -5.09 0.57 13.83
N PHE A 171 -5.18 1.73 14.48
CA PHE A 171 -6.41 2.50 14.54
C PHE A 171 -6.44 3.53 13.42
N VAL A 172 -7.51 3.55 12.63
CA VAL A 172 -7.65 4.40 11.46
C VAL A 172 -8.96 5.19 11.47
N ILE A 173 -8.94 6.41 10.95
CA ILE A 173 -10.13 7.28 10.86
C ILE A 173 -10.19 7.91 9.47
N GLY A 174 -11.43 8.17 9.00
CA GLY A 174 -11.67 9.00 7.82
C GLY A 174 -11.46 10.48 8.12
N ASP A 175 -11.01 11.24 7.13
CA ASP A 175 -10.82 12.70 7.28
C ASP A 175 -12.14 13.47 7.33
N HIS A 176 -13.22 12.92 6.78
CA HIS A 176 -14.57 13.45 6.95
C HIS A 176 -15.04 13.19 8.39
N ARG A 177 -14.97 14.21 9.22
CA ARG A 177 -15.17 14.10 10.68
C ARG A 177 -16.62 14.12 11.11
N ASN A 178 -17.46 14.77 10.32
CA ASN A 178 -18.89 14.95 10.61
C ASN A 178 -19.72 13.85 9.96
N GLY A 179 -20.49 13.08 10.75
CA GLY A 179 -21.53 12.20 10.27
C GLY A 179 -21.20 10.70 10.30
N SER A 180 -22.26 9.93 10.04
CA SER A 180 -22.29 8.46 10.09
C SER A 180 -21.76 7.77 8.83
N PHE A 181 -20.95 8.45 8.01
CA PHE A 181 -20.53 7.95 6.69
C PHE A 181 -19.17 7.27 6.69
N SER A 182 -18.51 7.12 7.83
CA SER A 182 -17.19 6.56 7.87
C SER A 182 -17.22 5.18 8.48
N HIS A 183 -17.12 4.17 7.62
CA HIS A 183 -16.69 2.85 8.05
C HIS A 183 -15.21 2.95 8.45
N ASP A 184 -14.94 3.22 9.72
CA ASP A 184 -13.59 3.30 10.27
C ASP A 184 -13.53 2.73 11.69
N SER A 185 -12.37 2.82 12.34
CA SER A 185 -12.15 2.23 13.66
C SER A 185 -13.07 2.74 14.77
N ARG A 186 -13.80 3.84 14.56
CA ARG A 186 -14.81 4.34 15.51
C ARG A 186 -16.08 3.48 15.53
N ASP A 187 -16.43 2.92 14.38
CA ASP A 187 -17.68 2.20 14.13
C ASP A 187 -17.52 0.68 13.95
N GLY A 188 -16.34 0.13 14.27
CA GLY A 188 -16.14 -1.31 14.34
C GLY A 188 -15.74 -2.01 13.03
N ILE A 189 -15.01 -1.34 12.15
CA ILE A 189 -14.48 -1.96 10.91
C ILE A 189 -13.61 -3.20 11.15
N GLY A 190 -13.00 -3.32 12.32
CA GLY A 190 -12.02 -4.38 12.55
C GLY A 190 -12.63 -5.79 12.61
N ASN A 191 -13.45 -6.07 13.58
CA ASN A 191 -13.99 -7.40 13.87
C ASN A 191 -15.43 -7.39 14.42
N GLY A 192 -16.05 -6.21 14.46
CA GLY A 192 -17.43 -6.06 14.93
C GLY A 192 -18.45 -6.46 13.86
N THR A 193 -19.53 -7.13 14.25
CA THR A 193 -20.71 -7.22 13.41
C THR A 193 -21.35 -5.83 13.31
N ALA A 194 -22.00 -5.51 12.20
CA ALA A 194 -22.65 -4.22 11.96
C ALA A 194 -23.66 -3.80 13.05
N SER A 195 -24.01 -4.70 13.94
CA SER A 195 -24.88 -4.48 15.11
C SER A 195 -24.13 -4.01 16.36
N ASP A 196 -22.82 -4.23 16.44
CA ASP A 196 -21.98 -3.82 17.57
C ASP A 196 -21.04 -2.69 17.09
N ARG A 197 -21.45 -1.44 17.31
CA ARG A 197 -20.67 -0.24 16.97
C ARG A 197 -19.52 0.01 17.97
N SER A 198 -18.89 -1.04 18.43
CA SER A 198 -17.70 -0.93 19.29
C SER A 198 -16.50 -0.54 18.45
N PRO A 199 -15.60 0.34 18.98
CA PRO A 199 -14.38 0.68 18.29
C PRO A 199 -13.54 -0.56 18.00
N ALA A 200 -12.97 -0.64 16.80
CA ALA A 200 -12.10 -1.75 16.42
C ALA A 200 -10.96 -1.27 15.53
N ALA A 201 -9.75 -1.75 15.81
CA ALA A 201 -8.58 -1.53 14.97
C ALA A 201 -8.58 -2.49 13.77
N ILE A 202 -7.74 -2.25 12.77
CA ILE A 202 -7.57 -3.10 11.60
C ILE A 202 -6.24 -3.85 11.66
N PRO A 203 -6.19 -5.12 11.21
CA PRO A 203 -4.93 -5.86 11.13
C PRO A 203 -3.92 -5.17 10.18
N LYS A 204 -2.66 -5.08 10.58
CA LYS A 204 -1.58 -4.57 9.72
C LYS A 204 -1.39 -5.42 8.46
N SER A 205 -1.71 -6.71 8.53
CA SER A 205 -1.68 -7.64 7.39
C SER A 205 -2.59 -7.20 6.25
N ASP A 206 -3.72 -6.54 6.56
CA ASP A 206 -4.71 -6.12 5.58
C ASP A 206 -4.33 -4.84 4.86
N VAL A 207 -3.34 -4.09 5.37
CA VAL A 207 -2.82 -2.89 4.72
C VAL A 207 -2.23 -3.24 3.37
N VAL A 208 -2.71 -2.61 2.30
CA VAL A 208 -2.14 -2.72 0.94
C VAL A 208 -0.91 -1.84 0.80
N GLY A 209 -0.96 -0.63 1.33
CA GLY A 209 0.15 0.33 1.36
C GLY A 209 -0.32 1.77 1.52
N PRO A 210 0.62 2.73 1.68
CA PRO A 210 0.32 4.15 1.76
C PRO A 210 -0.04 4.74 0.39
N VAL A 211 -0.95 5.70 0.41
CA VAL A 211 -1.28 6.55 -0.74
C VAL A 211 -0.14 7.53 -0.95
N THR A 212 0.47 7.51 -2.13
CA THR A 212 1.60 8.39 -2.45
C THR A 212 1.21 9.59 -3.30
N MET A 213 0.18 9.43 -4.14
CA MET A 213 -0.28 10.53 -4.97
C MET A 213 -1.74 10.38 -5.37
N ARG A 214 -2.38 11.53 -5.62
CA ARG A 214 -3.62 11.63 -6.35
C ARG A 214 -3.28 11.91 -7.82
N LEU A 215 -3.68 11.00 -8.71
CA LEU A 215 -3.37 11.06 -10.13
C LEU A 215 -4.44 11.83 -10.93
N SER A 216 -5.71 11.70 -10.54
CA SER A 216 -6.84 12.29 -11.26
C SER A 216 -7.84 12.88 -10.28
N PRO A 217 -8.48 14.02 -10.61
CA PRO A 217 -8.28 14.80 -11.84
C PRO A 217 -6.91 15.50 -11.87
N PHE A 218 -6.37 15.74 -13.07
CA PHE A 218 -5.00 16.27 -13.25
C PHE A 218 -4.79 17.69 -12.71
N ASP A 219 -5.84 18.51 -12.65
CA ASP A 219 -5.81 19.84 -12.05
C ASP A 219 -5.67 19.83 -10.53
N LYS A 220 -5.94 18.66 -9.90
CA LYS A 220 -5.80 18.42 -8.46
C LYS A 220 -4.66 17.44 -8.13
N PHE A 221 -3.72 17.26 -9.05
CA PHE A 221 -2.56 16.40 -8.80
C PHE A 221 -1.83 16.81 -7.51
N ARG A 222 -1.59 15.84 -6.61
CA ARG A 222 -0.92 16.05 -5.32
C ARG A 222 -0.16 14.81 -4.89
N PHE A 223 1.00 15.00 -4.27
CA PHE A 223 1.69 13.99 -3.47
C PHE A 223 1.24 14.07 -2.01
N PHE A 224 1.22 12.93 -1.33
CA PHE A 224 0.88 12.78 0.08
C PHE A 224 2.09 12.35 0.88
#